data_a9b5512711635e456118cfad3d25b5af
#
_entry.id   a9b5512711635e456118cfad3d25b5af
#
_cell.length_a   1.000
_cell.length_b   1.000
_cell.length_c   1.000
_cell.angle_alpha   90.00
_cell.angle_beta   90.00
_cell.angle_gamma   90.00
#
_symmetry.space_group_name_H-M   'P 1'
#
loop_
_entity.id
_entity.type
_entity.pdbx_description
1 polymer ?
#
loop_
_entity_poly.entity_id
_entity_poly.type
_entity_poly.pdbx_seq_one_letter_code
_entity_poly.pdbx_strand_id
1 'polypeptide(L)'
;MSVEVQVVREATDEVVGAVARLLPQLSSTAKEPDRESVTELLRSDANSLLTARIQGQVVGMLTLITFPLPSGLRCRIEDVVVDETARGHGVGAALTAEALRLAEAAGARTVDLTSRPSRGAANRLYERLGFQGRDSKVYRFVVQS
;
A
#
# COMPACT_ATOMS: atom_id res chain seq x y z
N MET A 1 -19.58 -7.39 -6.79
CA MET A 1 -18.65 -6.71 -7.70
C MET A 1 -17.26 -7.23 -7.45
N SER A 2 -16.57 -7.60 -8.50
CA SER A 2 -15.21 -8.11 -8.35
C SER A 2 -14.20 -6.98 -8.21
N VAL A 3 -13.17 -7.22 -7.40
CA VAL A 3 -12.05 -6.31 -7.22
C VAL A 3 -10.86 -6.86 -8.01
N GLU A 4 -10.31 -6.03 -8.90
CA GLU A 4 -9.15 -6.40 -9.69
C GLU A 4 -7.92 -5.65 -9.18
N VAL A 5 -6.88 -6.40 -8.82
CA VAL A 5 -5.63 -5.81 -8.31
C VAL A 5 -4.55 -5.97 -9.36
N GLN A 6 -3.83 -4.89 -9.62
CA GLN A 6 -2.75 -4.85 -10.61
C GLN A 6 -1.52 -4.19 -10.02
N VAL A 7 -0.35 -4.64 -10.47
CA VAL A 7 0.92 -3.94 -10.22
C VAL A 7 1.05 -2.87 -11.31
N VAL A 8 1.24 -1.63 -10.90
CA VAL A 8 1.38 -0.50 -11.82
C VAL A 8 2.79 -0.51 -12.43
N ARG A 9 2.86 -0.46 -13.75
CA ARG A 9 4.13 -0.46 -14.50
C ARG A 9 4.48 0.89 -15.08
N GLU A 10 3.48 1.74 -15.31
CA GLU A 10 3.64 3.02 -16.00
C GLU A 10 2.87 4.12 -15.29
N ALA A 11 3.42 5.34 -15.28
CA ALA A 11 2.77 6.52 -14.74
C ALA A 11 1.83 7.13 -15.78
N THR A 12 0.73 6.41 -16.07
CA THR A 12 -0.29 6.90 -16.99
C THR A 12 -1.07 8.05 -16.36
N ASP A 13 -1.78 8.83 -17.17
CA ASP A 13 -2.63 9.91 -16.67
C ASP A 13 -3.66 9.38 -15.68
N GLU A 14 -4.23 8.21 -15.95
CA GLU A 14 -5.20 7.58 -15.06
C GLU A 14 -4.57 7.26 -13.70
N VAL A 15 -3.38 6.67 -13.70
CA VAL A 15 -2.68 6.31 -12.45
C VAL A 15 -2.30 7.57 -11.67
N VAL A 16 -1.72 8.57 -12.33
CA VAL A 16 -1.35 9.82 -11.68
C VAL A 16 -2.58 10.49 -11.08
N GLY A 17 -3.67 10.56 -11.83
CA GLY A 17 -4.93 11.12 -11.34
C GLY A 17 -5.52 10.34 -10.17
N ALA A 18 -5.43 9.01 -10.22
CA ALA A 18 -5.93 8.18 -9.12
C ALA A 18 -5.13 8.38 -7.84
N VAL A 19 -3.79 8.40 -7.93
CA VAL A 19 -2.93 8.64 -6.77
C VAL A 19 -3.20 10.03 -6.19
N ALA A 20 -3.33 11.05 -7.05
CA ALA A 20 -3.64 12.41 -6.62
C ALA A 20 -5.00 12.49 -5.90
N ARG A 21 -5.98 11.71 -6.34
CA ARG A 21 -7.31 11.68 -5.72
C ARG A 21 -7.32 10.89 -4.41
N LEU A 22 -6.58 9.80 -4.32
CA LEU A 22 -6.59 8.92 -3.16
C LEU A 22 -5.69 9.41 -2.02
N LEU A 23 -4.54 9.99 -2.35
CA LEU A 23 -3.55 10.38 -1.35
C LEU A 23 -4.09 11.33 -0.27
N PRO A 24 -4.91 12.34 -0.59
CA PRO A 24 -5.47 13.22 0.45
C PRO A 24 -6.35 12.50 1.47
N GLN A 25 -6.89 11.34 1.12
CA GLN A 25 -7.67 10.53 2.06
C GLN A 25 -6.78 9.83 3.10
N LEU A 26 -5.49 9.77 2.83
CA LEU A 26 -4.50 9.19 3.74
C LEU A 26 -3.74 10.25 4.52
N SER A 27 -3.34 11.32 3.83
CA SER A 27 -2.48 12.36 4.40
C SER A 27 -2.93 13.73 3.94
N SER A 28 -3.20 14.62 4.89
CA SER A 28 -3.59 16.01 4.61
C SER A 28 -2.39 16.90 4.32
N THR A 29 -1.18 16.43 4.61
CA THR A 29 0.06 17.22 4.49
C THR A 29 0.96 16.78 3.34
N ALA A 30 0.66 15.65 2.72
CA ALA A 30 1.47 15.16 1.61
C ALA A 30 1.29 16.09 0.39
N LYS A 31 2.40 16.33 -0.30
CA LYS A 31 2.39 17.12 -1.54
C LYS A 31 1.60 16.36 -2.61
N GLU A 32 0.83 17.09 -3.42
CA GLU A 32 0.10 16.48 -4.52
C GLU A 32 1.06 15.80 -5.51
N PRO A 33 0.86 14.51 -5.79
CA PRO A 33 1.72 13.79 -6.73
C PRO A 33 1.46 14.25 -8.16
N ASP A 34 2.52 14.23 -8.96
CA ASP A 34 2.47 14.53 -10.38
C ASP A 34 3.09 13.35 -11.16
N ARG A 35 3.13 13.47 -12.48
CA ARG A 35 3.69 12.41 -13.33
C ARG A 35 5.15 12.14 -12.97
N GLU A 36 5.93 13.17 -12.71
CA GLU A 36 7.35 13.03 -12.37
C GLU A 36 7.53 12.24 -11.06
N SER A 37 6.80 12.61 -10.02
CA SER A 37 6.92 11.93 -8.72
C SER A 37 6.44 10.48 -8.79
N VAL A 38 5.38 10.20 -9.53
CA VAL A 38 4.91 8.83 -9.72
C VAL A 38 5.91 8.01 -10.55
N THR A 39 6.48 8.62 -11.59
CA THR A 39 7.52 7.97 -12.40
C THR A 39 8.73 7.60 -11.55
N GLU A 40 9.19 8.52 -10.69
CA GLU A 40 10.30 8.26 -9.77
C GLU A 40 9.99 7.10 -8.82
N LEU A 41 8.77 7.08 -8.28
CA LEU A 41 8.30 6.00 -7.42
C LEU A 41 8.39 4.64 -8.15
N LEU A 42 7.92 4.59 -9.40
CA LEU A 42 7.87 3.35 -10.18
C LEU A 42 9.24 2.89 -10.67
N ARG A 43 10.23 3.79 -10.74
CA ARG A 43 11.60 3.43 -11.14
C ARG A 43 12.35 2.63 -10.09
N SER A 44 11.95 2.76 -8.84
CA SER A 44 12.61 2.04 -7.76
C SER A 44 12.23 0.57 -7.80
N ASP A 45 13.21 -0.31 -7.93
CA ASP A 45 12.98 -1.75 -7.91
C ASP A 45 12.46 -2.24 -6.56
N ALA A 46 12.66 -1.44 -5.50
CA ALA A 46 12.16 -1.78 -4.17
C ALA A 46 10.64 -1.62 -4.06
N ASN A 47 10.05 -0.76 -4.89
CA ASN A 47 8.63 -0.43 -4.80
C ASN A 47 7.78 -1.23 -5.77
N SER A 48 6.65 -1.71 -5.28
CA SER A 48 5.56 -2.21 -6.12
C SER A 48 4.31 -1.45 -5.73
N LEU A 49 3.84 -0.59 -6.62
CA LEU A 49 2.59 0.13 -6.42
C LEU A 49 1.46 -0.74 -6.97
N LEU A 50 0.52 -1.11 -6.10
CA LEU A 50 -0.65 -1.88 -6.46
C LEU A 50 -1.85 -0.95 -6.52
N THR A 51 -2.71 -1.16 -7.52
CA THR A 51 -4.00 -0.48 -7.61
C THR A 51 -5.10 -1.53 -7.61
N ALA A 52 -6.25 -1.16 -7.04
CA ALA A 52 -7.45 -1.99 -7.05
C ALA A 52 -8.53 -1.28 -7.84
N ARG A 53 -9.23 -2.04 -8.69
CA ARG A 53 -10.31 -1.51 -9.51
C ARG A 53 -11.62 -2.23 -9.22
N ILE A 54 -12.70 -1.48 -9.27
CA ILE A 54 -14.06 -2.00 -9.32
C ILE A 54 -14.69 -1.38 -10.56
N GLN A 55 -15.20 -2.23 -11.46
CA GLN A 55 -15.83 -1.79 -12.71
C GLN A 55 -14.93 -0.83 -13.50
N GLY A 56 -13.65 -1.12 -13.56
CA GLY A 56 -12.67 -0.34 -14.32
C GLY A 56 -12.16 0.92 -13.64
N GLN A 57 -12.71 1.30 -12.50
CA GLN A 57 -12.31 2.50 -11.77
C GLN A 57 -11.31 2.15 -10.67
N VAL A 58 -10.22 2.91 -10.59
CA VAL A 58 -9.25 2.74 -9.49
C VAL A 58 -9.88 3.26 -8.20
N VAL A 59 -10.05 2.37 -7.23
CA VAL A 59 -10.68 2.68 -5.94
C VAL A 59 -9.78 2.41 -4.75
N GLY A 60 -8.56 1.97 -4.99
CA GLY A 60 -7.62 1.74 -3.90
C GLY A 60 -6.20 1.62 -4.39
N MET A 61 -5.26 1.80 -3.47
CA MET A 61 -3.83 1.61 -3.74
C MET A 61 -3.11 1.10 -2.51
N LEU A 62 -1.97 0.49 -2.73
CA LEU A 62 -1.08 -0.02 -1.70
C LEU A 62 0.33 -0.01 -2.24
N THR A 63 1.33 0.39 -1.43
CA THR A 63 2.72 0.27 -1.82
C THR A 63 3.38 -0.86 -1.04
N LEU A 64 3.96 -1.81 -1.76
CA LEU A 64 4.78 -2.87 -1.17
C LEU A 64 6.25 -2.53 -1.40
N ILE A 65 7.02 -2.46 -0.33
CA ILE A 65 8.45 -2.18 -0.39
C ILE A 65 9.18 -3.47 -0.08
N THR A 66 10.12 -3.87 -0.95
CA THR A 66 10.94 -5.06 -0.77
C THR A 66 12.38 -4.62 -0.61
N PHE A 67 13.03 -5.00 0.46
CA PHE A 67 14.37 -4.52 0.77
C PHE A 67 15.21 -5.59 1.46
N PRO A 68 16.49 -5.69 1.07
CA PRO A 68 17.41 -6.63 1.71
C PRO A 68 18.02 -6.02 2.98
N LEU A 69 18.15 -6.86 4.00
CA LEU A 69 18.84 -6.51 5.24
C LEU A 69 19.86 -7.62 5.55
N PRO A 70 20.85 -7.37 6.42
CA PRO A 70 21.74 -8.44 6.85
C PRO A 70 20.98 -9.64 7.41
N SER A 71 19.81 -9.41 8.01
CA SER A 71 18.98 -10.47 8.58
C SER A 71 18.08 -11.16 7.55
N GLY A 72 18.11 -10.74 6.29
CA GLY A 72 17.35 -11.34 5.21
C GLY A 72 16.46 -10.35 4.49
N LEU A 73 15.81 -10.82 3.44
CA LEU A 73 14.89 -10.01 2.64
C LEU A 73 13.59 -9.78 3.40
N ARG A 74 13.12 -8.56 3.41
CA ARG A 74 11.89 -8.16 4.08
C ARG A 74 11.02 -7.31 3.20
N CYS A 75 9.74 -7.30 3.50
CA CYS A 75 8.79 -6.40 2.85
C CYS A 75 8.09 -5.53 3.88
N ARG A 76 7.62 -4.38 3.42
CA ARG A 76 6.82 -3.46 4.21
C ARG A 76 5.67 -2.95 3.35
N ILE A 77 4.50 -2.86 3.95
CA ILE A 77 3.32 -2.27 3.32
C ILE A 77 3.16 -0.84 3.81
N GLU A 78 3.02 0.09 2.88
CA GLU A 78 2.84 1.51 3.16
C GLU A 78 1.73 2.09 2.31
N ASP A 79 1.19 3.21 2.76
CA ASP A 79 0.24 4.04 2.01
C ASP A 79 -0.93 3.25 1.44
N VAL A 80 -1.59 2.49 2.30
CA VAL A 80 -2.81 1.77 1.93
C VAL A 80 -3.99 2.74 1.99
N VAL A 81 -4.66 2.92 0.86
CA VAL A 81 -5.84 3.79 0.77
C VAL A 81 -6.94 3.05 0.03
N VAL A 82 -8.13 3.06 0.60
CA VAL A 82 -9.35 2.63 -0.08
C VAL A 82 -10.27 3.84 -0.16
N ASP A 83 -10.71 4.17 -1.37
CA ASP A 83 -11.64 5.28 -1.60
C ASP A 83 -12.87 5.12 -0.69
N GLU A 84 -13.29 6.21 -0.07
CA GLU A 84 -14.45 6.21 0.82
C GLU A 84 -15.68 5.58 0.18
N THR A 85 -15.88 5.83 -1.11
CA THR A 85 -17.03 5.32 -1.85
C THR A 85 -16.97 3.81 -2.08
N ALA A 86 -15.82 3.19 -1.88
CA ALA A 86 -15.61 1.76 -2.13
C ALA A 86 -15.38 0.94 -0.85
N ARG A 87 -15.50 1.55 0.31
CA ARG A 87 -15.34 0.83 1.58
C ARG A 87 -16.44 -0.22 1.74
N GLY A 88 -16.09 -1.32 2.37
CA GLY A 88 -17.02 -2.42 2.58
C GLY A 88 -17.14 -3.40 1.42
N HIS A 89 -16.32 -3.25 0.37
CA HIS A 89 -16.33 -4.12 -0.82
C HIS A 89 -15.13 -5.04 -0.93
N GLY A 90 -14.32 -5.15 0.14
CA GLY A 90 -13.19 -6.06 0.16
C GLY A 90 -11.94 -5.55 -0.56
N VAL A 91 -11.85 -4.25 -0.85
CA VAL A 91 -10.72 -3.67 -1.58
C VAL A 91 -9.42 -3.79 -0.78
N GLY A 92 -9.45 -3.43 0.50
CA GLY A 92 -8.27 -3.53 1.36
C GLY A 92 -7.79 -4.97 1.51
N ALA A 93 -8.72 -5.92 1.62
CA ALA A 93 -8.41 -7.33 1.69
C ALA A 93 -7.73 -7.82 0.42
N ALA A 94 -8.26 -7.44 -0.74
CA ALA A 94 -7.72 -7.85 -2.03
C ALA A 94 -6.32 -7.29 -2.26
N LEU A 95 -6.10 -6.01 -1.95
CA LEU A 95 -4.79 -5.37 -2.06
C LEU A 95 -3.77 -6.05 -1.15
N THR A 96 -4.14 -6.27 0.10
CA THR A 96 -3.23 -6.86 1.08
C THR A 96 -2.90 -8.31 0.73
N ALA A 97 -3.89 -9.09 0.30
CA ALA A 97 -3.67 -10.48 -0.10
C ALA A 97 -2.69 -10.56 -1.28
N GLU A 98 -2.82 -9.69 -2.27
CA GLU A 98 -1.89 -9.67 -3.40
C GLU A 98 -0.48 -9.24 -2.98
N ALA A 99 -0.38 -8.26 -2.07
CA ALA A 99 0.91 -7.85 -1.53
C ALA A 99 1.62 -9.02 -0.83
N LEU A 100 0.88 -9.80 -0.04
CA LEU A 100 1.43 -10.99 0.63
C LEU A 100 1.89 -12.04 -0.37
N ARG A 101 1.11 -12.26 -1.43
CA ARG A 101 1.48 -13.20 -2.50
C ARG A 101 2.79 -12.78 -3.17
N LEU A 102 2.94 -11.48 -3.46
CA LEU A 102 4.15 -10.94 -4.08
C LEU A 102 5.36 -11.04 -3.15
N ALA A 103 5.17 -10.78 -1.85
CA ALA A 103 6.22 -10.90 -0.86
C ALA A 103 6.71 -12.34 -0.74
N GLU A 104 5.80 -13.30 -0.72
CA GLU A 104 6.10 -14.73 -0.70
C GLU A 104 6.87 -15.14 -1.95
N ALA A 105 6.43 -14.71 -3.11
CA ALA A 105 7.08 -15.01 -4.37
C ALA A 105 8.51 -14.45 -4.43
N ALA A 106 8.74 -13.30 -3.78
CA ALA A 106 10.07 -12.68 -3.71
C ALA A 106 11.00 -13.35 -2.70
N GLY A 107 10.48 -14.23 -1.85
CA GLY A 107 11.27 -14.89 -0.82
C GLY A 107 11.47 -14.05 0.44
N ALA A 108 10.60 -13.09 0.70
CA ALA A 108 10.69 -12.27 1.89
C ALA A 108 10.42 -13.11 3.15
N ARG A 109 11.13 -12.81 4.23
CA ARG A 109 10.96 -13.48 5.50
C ARG A 109 9.74 -12.96 6.28
N THR A 110 9.50 -11.65 6.18
CA THR A 110 8.42 -10.98 6.91
C THR A 110 7.83 -9.86 6.08
N VAL A 111 6.60 -9.54 6.36
CA VAL A 111 5.92 -8.35 5.85
C VAL A 111 5.37 -7.59 7.04
N ASP A 112 5.82 -6.36 7.22
CA ASP A 112 5.39 -5.51 8.31
C ASP A 112 4.55 -4.36 7.80
N LEU A 113 3.66 -3.89 8.64
CA LEU A 113 2.92 -2.65 8.44
C LEU A 113 2.66 -2.01 9.80
N THR A 114 2.36 -0.71 9.77
CA THR A 114 1.98 0.02 10.97
C THR A 114 0.51 0.40 10.86
N SER A 115 -0.26 0.15 11.91
CA SER A 115 -1.67 0.50 11.97
C SER A 115 -1.98 1.06 13.35
N ARG A 116 -2.79 2.11 13.40
CA ARG A 116 -3.20 2.71 14.66
C ARG A 116 -4.22 1.82 15.37
N PRO A 117 -4.18 1.75 16.71
CA PRO A 117 -5.18 0.96 17.46
C PRO A 117 -6.63 1.37 17.17
N SER A 118 -6.85 2.63 16.83
CA SER A 118 -8.20 3.15 16.52
C SER A 118 -8.78 2.62 15.21
N ARG A 119 -7.97 2.01 14.35
CA ARG A 119 -8.42 1.46 13.06
C ARG A 119 -8.88 0.01 13.21
N GLY A 120 -9.98 -0.17 13.96
CA GLY A 120 -10.44 -1.50 14.33
C GLY A 120 -10.76 -2.42 13.17
N ALA A 121 -11.44 -1.92 12.13
CA ALA A 121 -11.79 -2.73 10.97
C ALA A 121 -10.56 -3.19 10.19
N ALA A 122 -9.60 -2.27 9.98
CA ALA A 122 -8.35 -2.61 9.31
C ALA A 122 -7.54 -3.62 10.13
N ASN A 123 -7.46 -3.42 11.43
CA ASN A 123 -6.71 -4.32 12.32
C ASN A 123 -7.30 -5.73 12.31
N ARG A 124 -8.63 -5.84 12.32
CA ARG A 124 -9.29 -7.15 12.21
C ARG A 124 -9.00 -7.83 10.87
N LEU A 125 -8.96 -7.04 9.79
CA LEU A 125 -8.59 -7.55 8.47
C LEU A 125 -7.18 -8.14 8.49
N TYR A 126 -6.22 -7.39 9.04
CA TYR A 126 -4.83 -7.85 9.08
C TYR A 126 -4.70 -9.15 9.90
N GLU A 127 -5.39 -9.23 11.03
CA GLU A 127 -5.37 -10.45 11.84
C GLU A 127 -5.96 -11.64 11.08
N ARG A 128 -7.06 -11.42 10.34
CA ARG A 128 -7.67 -12.49 9.52
C ARG A 128 -6.73 -12.99 8.43
N LEU A 129 -5.88 -12.10 7.89
CA LEU A 129 -4.91 -12.47 6.86
C LEU A 129 -3.64 -13.11 7.42
N GLY A 130 -3.52 -13.20 8.74
CA GLY A 130 -2.39 -13.87 9.38
C GLY A 130 -1.34 -12.96 9.98
N PHE A 131 -1.54 -11.64 9.94
CA PHE A 131 -0.64 -10.73 10.63
C PHE A 131 -0.82 -10.87 12.14
N GLN A 132 0.28 -10.74 12.85
CA GLN A 132 0.30 -10.79 14.31
C GLN A 132 0.80 -9.47 14.85
N GLY A 133 0.09 -8.92 15.83
CA GLY A 133 0.53 -7.70 16.50
C GLY A 133 1.85 -7.93 17.22
N ARG A 134 2.73 -6.92 17.17
CA ARG A 134 4.04 -6.96 17.81
C ARG A 134 4.07 -6.00 18.97
N ASP A 135 4.76 -6.40 20.05
CA ASP A 135 5.00 -5.53 21.20
C ASP A 135 6.23 -4.66 20.91
N SER A 136 6.04 -3.73 20.01
CA SER A 136 7.09 -2.82 19.53
C SER A 136 6.56 -1.41 19.48
N LYS A 137 7.48 -0.44 19.54
CA LYS A 137 7.13 0.97 19.37
C LYS A 137 7.70 1.49 18.06
N VAL A 138 6.96 2.37 17.41
CA VAL A 138 7.44 3.11 16.27
C VAL A 138 7.99 4.45 16.79
N TYR A 139 9.23 4.77 16.47
CA TYR A 139 9.82 6.05 16.76
C TYR A 139 9.99 6.82 15.46
N ARG A 140 9.60 8.09 15.46
CA ARG A 140 9.73 8.94 14.28
C ARG A 140 10.61 10.13 14.57
N PHE A 141 11.63 10.30 13.75
CA PHE A 141 12.40 11.54 13.69
C PHE A 141 12.01 12.24 12.39
N VAL A 142 11.52 13.48 12.48
CA VAL A 142 11.11 14.23 11.30
C VAL A 142 12.31 14.96 10.74
N VAL A 143 12.67 14.63 9.51
CA VAL A 143 13.76 15.29 8.81
C VAL A 143 13.23 16.61 8.25
N GLN A 144 13.87 17.72 8.61
CA GLN A 144 13.47 19.01 8.08
C GLN A 144 14.05 19.19 6.69
N SER A 145 13.22 19.68 5.79
CA SER A 145 13.61 19.97 4.40
C SER A 145 13.89 21.45 4.22
#